data_fc221e5ccf27736a2a82ebe24eec373b
#
_entry.id   fc221e5ccf27736a2a82ebe24eec373b
#
_cell.length_a   1.000
_cell.length_b   1.000
_cell.length_c   1.000
_cell.angle_alpha   90.00
_cell.angle_beta   90.00
_cell.angle_gamma   90.00
#
_symmetry.space_group_name_H-M   'P 1'
#
loop_
_entity.id
_entity.type
_entity.pdbx_description
1 polymer ?
#
loop_
_entity_poly.entity_id
_entity_poly.type
_entity_poly.pdbx_seq_one_letter_code
_entity_poly.pdbx_strand_id
1 'polypeptide(L)'
;MDRLAFNAMSTINEERLIRQQLTNDMANVSTVGFKRTFEANIQPELAVGFGFDTRMQPRLVTTDRVNLEPGPLMVTGRDLDIALNHKTVLGVTGSDGKLAFTRRGDLKVNSNGVLETGSGHIVQADGGGPITVPQGFKISFSPSGTLYAYDPAQQGVPVQQAIAQLMMRDASNTDLIKRNDGLFAVDASPPGTNIANGTEPVSLTPQALEGS
;
A
#
# COMPACT_ATOMS: atom_id res chain seq x y z
N MET A 1 -8.76 -22.27 40.72
CA MET A 1 -7.43 -22.09 40.12
C MET A 1 -7.42 -22.28 38.60
N ASP A 2 -8.20 -23.20 38.10
CA ASP A 2 -8.33 -23.48 36.65
C ASP A 2 -8.75 -22.28 35.79
N ARG A 3 -9.72 -21.45 36.23
CA ARG A 3 -10.14 -20.22 35.55
C ARG A 3 -9.03 -19.17 35.42
N LEU A 4 -8.22 -19.03 36.47
CA LEU A 4 -7.11 -18.07 36.45
C LEU A 4 -6.03 -18.51 35.47
N ALA A 5 -5.70 -19.80 35.47
CA ALA A 5 -4.73 -20.36 34.53
C ALA A 5 -5.21 -20.26 33.08
N PHE A 6 -6.49 -20.53 32.81
CA PHE A 6 -7.08 -20.41 31.50
C PHE A 6 -7.03 -18.94 30.97
N ASN A 7 -7.47 -17.99 31.79
CA ASN A 7 -7.44 -16.57 31.42
C ASN A 7 -5.99 -16.07 31.22
N ALA A 8 -5.08 -16.47 32.09
CA ALA A 8 -3.67 -16.11 31.97
C ALA A 8 -3.04 -16.65 30.68
N MET A 9 -3.36 -17.90 30.32
CA MET A 9 -2.86 -18.53 29.10
C MET A 9 -3.42 -17.87 27.84
N SER A 10 -4.73 -17.51 27.83
CA SER A 10 -5.36 -16.76 26.77
C SER A 10 -4.70 -15.38 26.61
N THR A 11 -4.53 -14.62 27.69
CA THR A 11 -3.88 -13.30 27.66
C THR A 11 -2.44 -13.38 27.15
N ILE A 12 -1.66 -14.39 27.55
CA ILE A 12 -0.29 -14.58 27.05
C ILE A 12 -0.26 -14.82 25.54
N ASN A 13 -1.17 -15.61 25.03
CA ASN A 13 -1.26 -15.85 23.58
C ASN A 13 -1.64 -14.57 22.81
N GLU A 14 -2.58 -13.78 23.33
CA GLU A 14 -2.96 -12.48 22.75
C GLU A 14 -1.77 -11.51 22.74
N GLU A 15 -1.07 -11.36 23.84
CA GLU A 15 0.13 -10.52 23.93
C GLU A 15 1.23 -10.97 22.95
N ARG A 16 1.36 -12.26 22.72
CA ARG A 16 2.33 -12.78 21.74
C ARG A 16 2.01 -12.32 20.32
N LEU A 17 0.73 -12.35 19.93
CA LEU A 17 0.28 -11.86 18.63
C LEU A 17 0.54 -10.35 18.48
N ILE A 18 0.20 -9.56 19.49
CA ILE A 18 0.46 -8.11 19.51
C ILE A 18 1.97 -7.82 19.37
N ARG A 19 2.82 -8.57 20.07
CA ARG A 19 4.29 -8.42 19.95
C ARG A 19 4.81 -8.80 18.58
N GLN A 20 4.27 -9.85 17.96
CA GLN A 20 4.63 -10.19 16.57
C GLN A 20 4.32 -9.06 15.61
N GLN A 21 3.15 -8.47 15.75
CA GLN A 21 2.74 -7.33 14.93
C GLN A 21 3.63 -6.12 15.15
N LEU A 22 3.87 -5.75 16.41
CA LEU A 22 4.76 -4.63 16.74
C LEU A 22 6.16 -4.83 16.16
N THR A 23 6.69 -6.06 16.23
CA THR A 23 7.99 -6.39 15.65
C THR A 23 8.00 -6.24 14.13
N ASN A 24 6.92 -6.64 13.46
CA ASN A 24 6.76 -6.43 12.01
C ASN A 24 6.71 -4.93 11.67
N ASP A 25 5.93 -4.14 12.41
CA ASP A 25 5.84 -2.69 12.20
C ASP A 25 7.19 -2.00 12.44
N MET A 26 7.92 -2.39 13.48
CA MET A 26 9.27 -1.89 13.73
C MET A 26 10.26 -2.27 12.63
N ALA A 27 10.18 -3.49 12.11
CA ALA A 27 11.05 -3.93 11.01
C ALA A 27 10.79 -3.13 9.72
N ASN A 28 9.58 -2.59 9.54
CA ASN A 28 9.17 -1.84 8.36
C ASN A 28 9.10 -0.31 8.59
N VAL A 29 9.56 0.19 9.74
CA VAL A 29 9.49 1.63 10.07
C VAL A 29 10.24 2.52 9.06
N SER A 30 11.26 1.99 8.38
CA SER A 30 12.02 2.68 7.33
C SER A 30 11.58 2.31 5.91
N THR A 31 10.56 1.45 5.77
CA THR A 31 10.08 1.01 4.46
C THR A 31 9.18 2.08 3.85
N VAL A 32 9.57 2.60 2.67
CA VAL A 32 8.81 3.60 1.93
C VAL A 32 7.39 3.12 1.65
N GLY A 33 6.39 3.95 1.98
CA GLY A 33 4.99 3.66 1.72
C GLY A 33 4.42 2.47 2.51
N PHE A 34 5.12 2.01 3.55
CA PHE A 34 4.58 0.97 4.43
C PHE A 34 3.37 1.50 5.20
N LYS A 35 2.32 0.71 5.23
CA LYS A 35 1.10 1.01 5.98
C LYS A 35 0.79 -0.10 6.97
N ARG A 36 0.41 0.31 8.17
CA ARG A 36 -0.06 -0.59 9.21
C ARG A 36 -1.35 -1.25 8.79
N THR A 37 -1.51 -2.52 9.14
CA THR A 37 -2.70 -3.31 8.80
C THR A 37 -3.50 -3.75 10.03
N PHE A 38 -3.10 -3.30 11.22
CA PHE A 38 -3.57 -3.94 12.44
C PHE A 38 -4.24 -2.95 13.39
N GLU A 39 -5.53 -3.16 13.64
CA GLU A 39 -6.20 -2.70 14.86
C GLU A 39 -6.50 -3.93 15.72
N ALA A 40 -5.80 -4.02 16.84
CA ALA A 40 -6.05 -5.04 17.85
C ALA A 40 -7.11 -4.51 18.82
N ASN A 41 -8.26 -5.10 18.84
CA ASN A 41 -9.28 -4.82 19.85
C ASN A 41 -9.50 -6.09 20.69
N ILE A 42 -9.19 -6.01 21.98
CA ILE A 42 -9.43 -7.12 22.90
C ILE A 42 -10.88 -7.03 23.39
N GLN A 43 -11.70 -8.00 23.00
CA GLN A 43 -13.08 -8.11 23.44
C GLN A 43 -13.23 -9.32 24.37
N PRO A 44 -13.98 -9.17 25.48
CA PRO A 44 -14.31 -10.32 26.32
C PRO A 44 -15.33 -11.19 25.59
N GLU A 45 -15.01 -12.45 25.37
CA GLU A 45 -15.91 -13.45 24.77
C GLU A 45 -16.18 -14.57 25.77
N LEU A 46 -17.44 -15.01 25.82
CA LEU A 46 -17.81 -16.16 26.62
C LEU A 46 -17.32 -17.45 25.94
N ALA A 47 -16.54 -18.26 26.64
CA ALA A 47 -16.09 -19.53 26.09
C ALA A 47 -17.29 -20.49 25.95
N VAL A 48 -17.48 -21.03 24.74
CA VAL A 48 -18.58 -21.95 24.43
C VAL A 48 -18.10 -23.39 24.59
N GLY A 49 -18.82 -24.19 25.33
CA GLY A 49 -18.53 -25.62 25.51
C GLY A 49 -18.97 -26.15 26.87
N PHE A 50 -19.06 -27.48 26.99
CA PHE A 50 -19.45 -28.12 28.24
C PHE A 50 -18.48 -27.81 29.36
N GLY A 51 -18.99 -27.22 30.47
CA GLY A 51 -18.17 -26.80 31.59
C GLY A 51 -17.50 -25.41 31.45
N PHE A 52 -17.83 -24.65 30.41
CA PHE A 52 -17.29 -23.29 30.16
C PHE A 52 -18.30 -22.16 30.41
N ASP A 53 -19.52 -22.46 30.84
CA ASP A 53 -20.67 -21.52 30.90
C ASP A 53 -20.44 -20.23 31.71
N THR A 54 -19.35 -20.17 32.50
CA THR A 54 -18.97 -18.98 33.28
C THR A 54 -17.56 -18.49 32.97
N ARG A 55 -16.94 -18.98 31.90
CA ARG A 55 -15.57 -18.58 31.53
C ARG A 55 -15.60 -17.52 30.45
N MET A 56 -15.09 -16.36 30.77
CA MET A 56 -14.80 -15.30 29.83
C MET A 56 -13.33 -15.35 29.45
N GLN A 57 -13.04 -15.25 28.16
CA GLN A 57 -11.68 -15.15 27.64
C GLN A 57 -11.54 -13.84 26.88
N PRO A 58 -10.40 -13.16 26.95
CA PRO A 58 -10.09 -12.08 26.03
C PRO A 58 -9.95 -12.69 24.63
N ARG A 59 -10.62 -12.12 23.65
CA ARG A 59 -10.44 -12.46 22.24
C ARG A 59 -9.87 -11.26 21.50
N LEU A 60 -8.78 -11.48 20.83
CA LEU A 60 -8.22 -10.49 19.93
C LEU A 60 -9.02 -10.48 18.64
N VAL A 61 -9.77 -9.41 18.42
CA VAL A 61 -10.41 -9.14 17.13
C VAL A 61 -9.42 -8.32 16.31
N THR A 62 -8.88 -8.94 15.28
CA THR A 62 -7.96 -8.29 14.36
C THR A 62 -8.72 -7.80 13.14
N THR A 63 -8.50 -6.55 12.77
CA THR A 63 -8.95 -6.04 11.49
C THR A 63 -7.73 -5.92 10.59
N ASP A 64 -7.62 -6.76 9.56
CA ASP A 64 -6.49 -6.74 8.60
C ASP A 64 -6.58 -5.58 7.60
N ARG A 65 -7.37 -4.56 7.93
CA ARG A 65 -7.55 -3.37 7.09
C ARG A 65 -6.32 -2.49 7.11
N VAL A 66 -5.96 -1.98 5.94
CA VAL A 66 -4.82 -1.08 5.77
C VAL A 66 -5.20 0.32 6.24
N ASN A 67 -4.42 0.88 7.17
CA ASN A 67 -4.56 2.29 7.52
C ASN A 67 -3.88 3.15 6.45
N LEU A 68 -4.65 3.90 5.68
CA LEU A 68 -4.19 4.77 4.59
C LEU A 68 -3.90 6.21 5.03
N GLU A 69 -3.88 6.51 6.31
CA GLU A 69 -3.50 7.86 6.77
C GLU A 69 -2.12 8.24 6.24
N PRO A 70 -1.96 9.47 5.70
CA PRO A 70 -0.68 9.93 5.17
C PRO A 70 0.42 9.90 6.23
N GLY A 71 1.57 9.35 5.86
CA GLY A 71 2.79 9.42 6.65
C GLY A 71 3.58 10.72 6.41
N PRO A 72 4.73 10.89 7.08
CA PRO A 72 5.59 12.04 6.87
C PRO A 72 6.13 12.07 5.42
N LEU A 73 6.13 13.26 4.82
CA LEU A 73 6.63 13.47 3.48
C LEU A 73 8.14 13.74 3.51
N MET A 74 8.90 13.01 2.70
CA MET A 74 10.35 13.15 2.54
C MET A 74 10.64 13.60 1.12
N VAL A 75 11.15 14.84 0.95
CA VAL A 75 11.58 15.35 -0.35
C VAL A 75 12.92 14.72 -0.72
N THR A 76 12.98 14.01 -1.84
CA THR A 76 14.18 13.30 -2.31
C THR A 76 14.87 14.00 -3.47
N GLY A 77 14.16 14.82 -4.25
CA GLY A 77 14.67 15.47 -5.47
C GLY A 77 14.87 14.51 -6.65
N ARG A 78 14.49 13.23 -6.53
CA ARG A 78 14.60 12.25 -7.60
C ARG A 78 13.32 12.25 -8.44
N ASP A 79 13.43 12.38 -9.76
CA ASP A 79 12.29 12.50 -10.69
C ASP A 79 11.36 11.28 -10.68
N LEU A 80 11.89 10.10 -10.30
CA LEU A 80 11.15 8.84 -10.23
C LEU A 80 10.49 8.56 -8.87
N ASP A 81 10.67 9.45 -7.90
CA ASP A 81 10.02 9.31 -6.60
C ASP A 81 8.72 10.11 -6.56
N ILE A 82 7.68 9.46 -6.07
CA ILE A 82 6.36 10.07 -5.90
C ILE A 82 5.82 9.78 -4.51
N ALA A 83 5.15 10.74 -3.90
CA ALA A 83 4.36 10.52 -2.70
C ALA A 83 2.88 10.68 -3.03
N LEU A 84 2.07 9.69 -2.66
CA LEU A 84 0.63 9.69 -2.93
C LEU A 84 -0.09 10.50 -1.85
N ASN A 85 -0.89 11.47 -2.26
CA ASN A 85 -1.61 12.36 -1.34
C ASN A 85 -2.91 11.72 -0.84
N HIS A 86 -3.43 12.18 0.28
CA HIS A 86 -4.68 11.69 0.88
C HIS A 86 -4.70 10.15 0.97
N LYS A 87 -5.82 9.54 0.64
CA LYS A 87 -5.99 8.07 0.57
C LYS A 87 -5.79 7.51 -0.84
N THR A 88 -5.04 8.23 -1.68
CA THR A 88 -4.69 7.78 -3.03
C THR A 88 -3.81 6.53 -2.97
N VAL A 89 -4.11 5.56 -3.82
CA VAL A 89 -3.29 4.36 -4.02
C VAL A 89 -2.91 4.20 -5.49
N LEU A 90 -1.74 3.63 -5.74
CA LEU A 90 -1.19 3.37 -7.06
C LEU A 90 -1.51 1.96 -7.51
N GLY A 91 -2.04 1.79 -8.72
CA GLY A 91 -2.30 0.49 -9.32
C GLY A 91 -1.03 -0.15 -9.86
N VAL A 92 -0.80 -1.40 -9.48
CA VAL A 92 0.34 -2.21 -9.90
C VAL A 92 -0.09 -3.64 -10.26
N THR A 93 0.74 -4.35 -10.97
CA THR A 93 0.55 -5.79 -11.22
C THR A 93 1.16 -6.57 -10.06
N GLY A 94 0.35 -7.36 -9.37
CA GLY A 94 0.79 -8.26 -8.31
C GLY A 94 1.60 -9.46 -8.83
N SER A 95 2.16 -10.24 -7.92
CA SER A 95 2.90 -11.46 -8.26
C SER A 95 2.07 -12.53 -8.97
N ASP A 96 0.75 -12.47 -8.83
CA ASP A 96 -0.24 -13.33 -9.49
C ASP A 96 -0.69 -12.80 -10.87
N GLY A 97 -0.06 -11.72 -11.37
CA GLY A 97 -0.42 -11.07 -12.62
C GLY A 97 -1.71 -10.24 -12.57
N LYS A 98 -2.34 -10.10 -11.41
CA LYS A 98 -3.58 -9.36 -11.23
C LYS A 98 -3.35 -7.95 -10.72
N LEU A 99 -4.34 -7.08 -10.90
CA LEU A 99 -4.33 -5.74 -10.33
C LEU A 99 -4.27 -5.80 -8.80
N ALA A 100 -3.37 -5.01 -8.24
CA ALA A 100 -3.21 -4.76 -6.83
C ALA A 100 -2.82 -3.29 -6.62
N PHE A 101 -2.81 -2.84 -5.38
CA PHE A 101 -2.56 -1.44 -5.05
C PHE A 101 -1.38 -1.31 -4.07
N THR A 102 -0.74 -0.14 -4.10
CA THR A 102 0.36 0.18 -3.19
C THR A 102 0.40 1.68 -2.88
N ARG A 103 1.06 2.05 -1.78
CA ARG A 103 1.46 3.45 -1.53
C ARG A 103 2.96 3.68 -1.72
N ARG A 104 3.66 2.64 -2.19
CA ARG A 104 5.08 2.72 -2.46
C ARG A 104 5.34 3.56 -3.71
N GLY A 105 6.12 4.61 -3.57
CA GLY A 105 6.37 5.59 -4.64
C GLY A 105 7.81 5.66 -5.11
N ASP A 106 8.73 4.80 -4.63
CA ASP A 106 10.09 4.68 -5.14
C ASP A 106 10.09 3.91 -6.47
N LEU A 107 9.88 4.63 -7.55
CA LEU A 107 9.77 4.04 -8.88
C LEU A 107 11.13 3.90 -9.57
N LYS A 108 11.22 2.96 -10.51
CA LYS A 108 12.38 2.76 -11.38
C LYS A 108 11.94 2.26 -12.75
N VAL A 109 12.76 2.46 -13.75
CA VAL A 109 12.58 1.88 -15.11
C VAL A 109 13.49 0.69 -15.21
N ASN A 110 12.93 -0.47 -15.54
CA ASN A 110 13.71 -1.70 -15.71
C ASN A 110 14.45 -1.75 -17.07
N SER A 111 15.24 -2.80 -17.29
CA SER A 111 16.02 -3.00 -18.53
C SER A 111 15.15 -3.05 -19.80
N ASN A 112 13.88 -3.39 -19.68
CA ASN A 112 12.92 -3.45 -20.78
C ASN A 112 12.21 -2.12 -21.04
N GLY A 113 12.58 -1.06 -20.30
CA GLY A 113 11.92 0.24 -20.38
C GLY A 113 10.57 0.31 -19.67
N VAL A 114 10.22 -0.68 -18.86
CA VAL A 114 8.93 -0.69 -18.15
C VAL A 114 9.07 -0.05 -16.77
N LEU A 115 8.08 0.77 -16.41
CA LEU A 115 8.03 1.41 -15.09
C LEU A 115 7.60 0.40 -14.02
N GLU A 116 8.40 0.26 -12.96
CA GLU A 116 8.13 -0.62 -11.83
C GLU A 116 8.43 0.07 -10.50
N THR A 117 7.88 -0.46 -9.41
CA THR A 117 8.21 -0.04 -8.05
C THR A 117 9.59 -0.54 -7.64
N GLY A 118 10.18 0.00 -6.58
CA GLY A 118 11.44 -0.49 -6.02
C GLY A 118 11.40 -1.99 -5.67
N SER A 119 10.22 -2.54 -5.32
CA SER A 119 10.00 -3.96 -5.08
C SER A 119 9.81 -4.82 -6.34
N GLY A 120 9.81 -4.21 -7.54
CA GLY A 120 9.72 -4.94 -8.82
C GLY A 120 8.29 -5.18 -9.34
N HIS A 121 7.27 -4.60 -8.74
CA HIS A 121 5.90 -4.67 -9.27
C HIS A 121 5.70 -3.66 -10.39
N ILE A 122 5.14 -4.11 -11.53
CA ILE A 122 4.90 -3.27 -12.70
C ILE A 122 3.80 -2.26 -12.41
N VAL A 123 4.07 -0.98 -12.64
CA VAL A 123 3.09 0.10 -12.50
C VAL A 123 2.12 0.09 -13.67
N GLN A 124 0.84 0.22 -13.37
CA GLN A 124 -0.21 0.23 -14.39
C GLN A 124 -0.60 1.64 -14.83
N ALA A 125 -0.87 1.79 -16.12
CA ALA A 125 -1.54 2.95 -16.69
C ALA A 125 -3.03 2.96 -16.33
N ASP A 126 -3.66 4.12 -16.33
CA ASP A 126 -5.09 4.29 -16.01
C ASP A 126 -6.01 3.47 -16.92
N GLY A 127 -5.64 3.30 -18.18
CA GLY A 127 -6.33 2.41 -19.12
C GLY A 127 -6.00 0.93 -18.98
N GLY A 128 -5.20 0.55 -17.99
CA GLY A 128 -4.66 -0.80 -17.83
C GLY A 128 -3.37 -1.04 -18.61
N GLY A 129 -2.62 -2.06 -18.20
CA GLY A 129 -1.36 -2.45 -18.83
C GLY A 129 -0.12 -1.68 -18.33
N PRO A 130 1.08 -2.14 -18.71
CA PRO A 130 2.35 -1.58 -18.27
C PRO A 130 2.63 -0.22 -18.91
N ILE A 131 3.33 0.64 -18.20
CA ILE A 131 3.83 1.91 -18.72
C ILE A 131 5.25 1.69 -19.24
N THR A 132 5.45 2.00 -20.55
CA THR A 132 6.75 1.90 -21.19
C THR A 132 7.36 3.28 -21.40
N VAL A 133 8.60 3.45 -20.96
CA VAL A 133 9.39 4.67 -21.10
C VAL A 133 10.39 4.47 -22.24
N PRO A 134 10.47 5.37 -23.24
CA PRO A 134 11.47 5.28 -24.29
C PRO A 134 12.91 5.35 -23.73
N GLN A 135 13.82 4.58 -24.30
CA GLN A 135 15.21 4.56 -23.86
C GLN A 135 15.87 5.93 -24.05
N GLY A 136 16.66 6.34 -23.07
CA GLY A 136 17.38 7.62 -23.11
C GLY A 136 16.55 8.85 -22.71
N PHE A 137 15.24 8.72 -22.60
CA PHE A 137 14.38 9.83 -22.17
C PHE A 137 14.42 10.01 -20.64
N LYS A 138 14.35 11.27 -20.23
CA LYS A 138 14.08 11.62 -18.84
C LYS A 138 12.58 11.74 -18.64
N ILE A 139 12.12 11.37 -17.45
CA ILE A 139 10.69 11.40 -17.11
C ILE A 139 10.43 12.33 -15.92
N SER A 140 9.24 12.87 -15.89
CA SER A 140 8.72 13.67 -14.78
C SER A 140 7.24 13.39 -14.58
N PHE A 141 6.77 13.55 -13.35
CA PHE A 141 5.36 13.35 -13.00
C PHE A 141 4.68 14.69 -12.73
N SER A 142 3.44 14.83 -13.20
CA SER A 142 2.57 15.91 -12.75
C SER A 142 1.84 15.53 -11.46
N PRO A 143 1.34 16.51 -10.70
CA PRO A 143 0.50 16.22 -9.52
C PRO A 143 -0.77 15.41 -9.82
N SER A 144 -1.27 15.45 -11.05
CA SER A 144 -2.41 14.66 -11.50
C SER A 144 -2.06 13.22 -11.90
N GLY A 145 -0.76 12.83 -11.83
CA GLY A 145 -0.29 11.49 -12.20
C GLY A 145 -0.01 11.29 -13.69
N THR A 146 0.06 12.38 -14.48
CA THR A 146 0.50 12.28 -15.87
C THR A 146 2.02 12.14 -15.90
N LEU A 147 2.51 11.13 -16.64
CA LEU A 147 3.92 10.89 -16.89
C LEU A 147 4.33 11.60 -18.16
N TYR A 148 5.29 12.50 -18.04
CA TYR A 148 5.91 13.20 -19.16
C TYR A 148 7.32 12.62 -19.43
N ALA A 149 7.66 12.51 -20.72
CA ALA A 149 9.01 12.19 -21.14
C ALA A 149 9.56 13.31 -22.01
N TYR A 150 10.86 13.55 -21.91
CA TYR A 150 11.59 14.46 -22.79
C TYR A 150 12.98 13.89 -23.13
N ASP A 151 13.43 14.20 -24.33
CA ASP A 151 14.77 13.81 -24.80
C ASP A 151 15.80 14.85 -24.27
N PRO A 152 16.72 14.45 -23.38
CA PRO A 152 17.76 15.37 -22.89
C PRO A 152 18.80 15.79 -23.96
N ALA A 153 18.88 15.05 -25.09
CA ALA A 153 19.79 15.35 -26.18
C ALA A 153 19.21 16.35 -27.19
N GLN A 154 17.92 16.69 -27.07
CA GLN A 154 17.25 17.65 -27.95
C GLN A 154 17.84 19.06 -27.77
N GLN A 155 18.31 19.67 -28.88
CA GLN A 155 18.77 21.05 -28.88
C GLN A 155 17.58 22.01 -28.76
N GLY A 156 17.70 23.00 -27.87
CA GLY A 156 16.64 24.00 -27.63
C GLY A 156 15.87 23.74 -26.33
N VAL A 157 14.64 24.26 -26.27
CA VAL A 157 13.76 24.04 -25.12
C VAL A 157 13.23 22.60 -25.17
N PRO A 158 13.45 21.78 -24.15
CA PRO A 158 12.97 20.39 -24.14
C PRO A 158 11.43 20.35 -24.28
N VAL A 159 10.95 19.64 -25.29
CA VAL A 159 9.52 19.42 -25.46
C VAL A 159 9.11 18.22 -24.60
N GLN A 160 8.31 18.49 -23.58
CA GLN A 160 7.73 17.44 -22.75
C GLN A 160 6.52 16.82 -23.45
N GLN A 161 6.55 15.53 -23.63
CA GLN A 161 5.45 14.75 -24.21
C GLN A 161 4.80 13.88 -23.13
N ALA A 162 3.49 13.97 -22.97
CA ALA A 162 2.74 13.07 -22.12
C ALA A 162 2.74 11.67 -22.76
N ILE A 163 3.23 10.67 -22.02
CA ILE A 163 3.33 9.27 -22.50
C ILE A 163 2.34 8.34 -21.83
N ALA A 164 1.94 8.61 -20.60
CA ALA A 164 0.97 7.80 -19.88
C ALA A 164 0.31 8.58 -18.73
N GLN A 165 -0.80 8.04 -18.25
CA GLN A 165 -1.46 8.43 -17.00
C GLN A 165 -1.30 7.27 -16.02
N LEU A 166 -0.83 7.52 -14.80
CA LEU A 166 -0.74 6.52 -13.74
C LEU A 166 -2.16 6.06 -13.33
N MET A 167 -2.32 4.77 -13.08
CA MET A 167 -3.52 4.25 -12.44
C MET A 167 -3.51 4.62 -10.96
N MET A 168 -4.11 5.73 -10.62
CA MET A 168 -4.30 6.18 -9.25
C MET A 168 -5.77 6.09 -8.88
N ARG A 169 -6.08 5.63 -7.66
CA ARG A 169 -7.44 5.50 -7.16
C ARG A 169 -7.57 6.09 -5.78
N ASP A 170 -8.72 6.67 -5.51
CA ASP A 170 -9.09 7.10 -4.17
C ASP A 170 -9.70 5.92 -3.40
N ALA A 171 -9.05 5.52 -2.32
CA ALA A 171 -9.49 4.46 -1.43
C ALA A 171 -10.18 4.98 -0.15
N SER A 172 -10.69 6.21 -0.13
CA SER A 172 -11.35 6.79 1.04
C SER A 172 -12.59 6.01 1.48
N ASN A 173 -13.32 5.42 0.54
CA ASN A 173 -14.56 4.68 0.73
C ASN A 173 -14.40 3.16 0.50
N THR A 174 -13.17 2.66 0.39
CA THR A 174 -12.89 1.26 0.08
C THR A 174 -11.95 0.68 1.12
N ASP A 175 -12.40 -0.37 1.78
CA ASP A 175 -11.55 -1.11 2.71
C ASP A 175 -10.54 -1.95 1.93
N LEU A 176 -9.28 -1.78 2.27
CA LEU A 176 -8.16 -2.53 1.68
C LEU A 176 -7.56 -3.48 2.70
N ILE A 177 -7.23 -4.67 2.25
CA ILE A 177 -6.51 -5.68 3.01
C ILE A 177 -5.10 -5.87 2.45
N LYS A 178 -4.16 -6.19 3.33
CA LYS A 178 -2.78 -6.48 2.95
C LYS A 178 -2.68 -7.89 2.36
N ARG A 179 -1.95 -7.99 1.25
CA ARG A 179 -1.61 -9.26 0.60
C ARG A 179 -0.24 -9.76 1.09
N ASN A 180 0.04 -11.04 0.85
CA ASN A 180 1.33 -11.66 1.21
C ASN A 180 2.53 -11.07 0.46
N ASP A 181 2.30 -10.45 -0.71
CA ASP A 181 3.32 -9.77 -1.51
C ASP A 181 3.56 -8.31 -1.08
N GLY A 182 2.93 -7.86 0.02
CA GLY A 182 3.05 -6.51 0.57
C GLY A 182 2.21 -5.46 -0.16
N LEU A 183 1.44 -5.86 -1.17
CA LEU A 183 0.47 -5.02 -1.86
C LEU A 183 -0.88 -5.03 -1.14
N PHE A 184 -1.81 -4.22 -1.64
CA PHE A 184 -3.17 -4.13 -1.11
C PHE A 184 -4.19 -4.66 -2.12
N ALA A 185 -5.25 -5.28 -1.63
CA ALA A 185 -6.41 -5.70 -2.41
C ALA A 185 -7.69 -5.16 -1.78
N VAL A 186 -8.75 -5.06 -2.58
CA VAL A 186 -10.08 -4.68 -2.09
C VAL A 186 -10.63 -5.79 -1.20
N ASP A 187 -11.08 -5.43 0.01
CA ASP A 187 -11.66 -6.38 0.96
C ASP A 187 -12.94 -7.03 0.40
N ALA A 188 -13.16 -8.30 0.76
CA ALA A 188 -14.32 -9.10 0.35
C ALA A 188 -14.60 -9.15 -1.17
N SER A 189 -13.60 -8.87 -2.00
CA SER A 189 -13.71 -8.83 -3.46
C SER A 189 -12.78 -9.84 -4.15
N PRO A 190 -13.10 -10.29 -5.35
CA PRO A 190 -12.21 -11.16 -6.11
C PRO A 190 -10.84 -10.51 -6.34
N PRO A 191 -9.73 -11.29 -6.36
CA PRO A 191 -8.41 -10.76 -6.65
C PRO A 191 -8.35 -10.05 -8.01
N GLY A 192 -7.80 -8.82 -8.03
CA GLY A 192 -7.74 -7.98 -9.23
C GLY A 192 -8.93 -7.03 -9.41
N THR A 193 -9.84 -6.95 -8.44
CA THR A 193 -10.92 -5.96 -8.45
C THR A 193 -10.36 -4.55 -8.39
N ASN A 194 -10.82 -3.68 -9.30
CA ASN A 194 -10.47 -2.26 -9.29
C ASN A 194 -11.28 -1.52 -8.22
N ILE A 195 -10.69 -0.45 -7.68
CA ILE A 195 -11.40 0.46 -6.76
C ILE A 195 -12.36 1.33 -7.58
N ALA A 196 -13.60 1.43 -7.13
CA ALA A 196 -14.55 2.38 -7.70
C ALA A 196 -14.09 3.83 -7.42
N ASN A 197 -14.55 4.78 -8.24
CA ASN A 197 -14.20 6.18 -8.03
C ASN A 197 -14.64 6.62 -6.63
N GLY A 198 -13.67 7.13 -5.86
CA GLY A 198 -13.92 7.70 -4.55
C GLY A 198 -14.42 9.15 -4.62
N THR A 199 -14.53 9.78 -3.47
CA THR A 199 -15.02 11.17 -3.34
C THR A 199 -13.90 12.18 -3.13
N GLU A 200 -12.69 11.72 -2.82
CA GLU A 200 -11.53 12.58 -2.59
C GLU A 200 -10.71 12.78 -3.88
N PRO A 201 -10.04 13.94 -4.02
CA PRO A 201 -9.20 14.19 -5.18
C PRO A 201 -7.99 13.27 -5.19
N VAL A 202 -7.75 12.64 -6.33
CA VAL A 202 -6.58 11.80 -6.56
C VAL A 202 -5.41 12.66 -6.98
N SER A 203 -4.32 12.67 -6.21
CA SER A 203 -3.14 13.46 -6.52
C SER A 203 -1.87 12.85 -5.94
N LEU A 204 -0.73 13.29 -6.44
CA LEU A 204 0.60 12.93 -5.95
C LEU A 204 1.50 14.17 -5.79
N THR A 205 2.55 14.03 -5.00
CA THR A 205 3.64 14.99 -4.89
C THR A 205 4.87 14.39 -5.55
N PRO A 206 5.37 14.96 -6.67
CA PRO A 206 6.56 14.48 -7.34
C PRO A 206 7.84 14.78 -6.52
N GLN A 207 8.91 14.04 -6.79
CA GLN A 207 10.23 14.17 -6.16
C GLN A 207 10.20 14.04 -4.63
N ALA A 208 9.25 13.26 -4.13
CA ALA A 208 9.08 12.99 -2.72
C ALA A 208 8.66 11.54 -2.49
N LEU A 209 8.92 11.05 -1.29
CA LEU A 209 8.48 9.73 -0.82
C LEU A 209 7.66 9.89 0.45
N GLU A 210 6.72 8.96 0.64
CA GLU A 210 5.98 8.84 1.87
C GLU A 210 6.72 7.92 2.84
N GLY A 211 6.96 8.39 4.06
CA GLY A 211 7.45 7.57 5.15
C GLY A 211 6.38 6.61 5.71
N SER A 212 6.82 5.69 6.56
CA SER A 212 5.96 4.76 7.29
C SER A 212 5.22 5.47 8.42
#